data_a580f9c5f08c494060a951b136866eac
#
_entry.id   a580f9c5f08c494060a951b136866eac
#
_cell.length_a   1.000
_cell.length_b   1.000
_cell.length_c   1.000
_cell.angle_alpha   90.00
_cell.angle_beta   90.00
_cell.angle_gamma   90.00
#
_symmetry.space_group_name_H-M   'P 1'
#
loop_
_entity.id
_entity.type
_entity.pdbx_description
1 polymer ?
#
loop_
_entity_poly.entity_id
_entity_poly.type
_entity_poly.pdbx_seq_one_letter_code
_entity_poly.pdbx_strand_id
1 'polypeptide(L)'
;PLTHYEVGALQLPETVAFVAAANPSDVAAAGWELAAPTASRFIHLDWALPLEVYSEGLVSGRWPSLPVHEVPLGYDRRLADELVLVAGFLRARESQLSVIPKDAAARGRAFPTPRTWSYAARLVAFAKSLGVSPEVHRLLVAGAVGDAVAHEYLTWSAAQDLPDPEVLLADVEAASFTGMRADRVFVTLQSVHAAVSRDTTPDRWVAAVRLCALAARQASLDPAVPVVRSLLRAGVRPEGTPVPGDISVFAPALALAGLLPTAR
;
A
#
# COMPACT_ATOMS: atom_id res chain seq x y z
N PRO A 1 16.45 12.38 14.07
CA PRO A 1 16.12 13.52 13.23
C PRO A 1 15.03 13.20 12.22
N LEU A 2 15.22 12.15 11.39
CA LEU A 2 14.33 11.82 10.26
C LEU A 2 12.89 11.45 10.64
N THR A 3 12.61 11.10 11.87
CA THR A 3 11.26 10.67 12.34
C THR A 3 10.61 11.69 13.26
N HIS A 4 11.38 12.57 13.86
CA HIS A 4 10.88 13.53 14.84
C HIS A 4 11.11 14.99 14.42
N TYR A 5 11.62 15.19 13.20
CA TYR A 5 11.94 16.53 12.67
C TYR A 5 12.80 17.35 13.64
N GLU A 6 13.75 16.70 14.34
CA GLU A 6 14.64 17.34 15.31
C GLU A 6 16.10 17.18 14.90
N VAL A 7 16.87 18.26 14.97
CA VAL A 7 18.33 18.26 14.77
C VAL A 7 18.97 18.94 15.97
N GLY A 8 19.48 18.13 16.89
CA GLY A 8 19.92 18.63 18.20
C GLY A 8 18.75 19.24 18.98
N ALA A 9 18.84 20.51 19.31
CA ALA A 9 17.78 21.27 19.98
C ALA A 9 16.81 21.98 19.00
N LEU A 10 17.06 21.85 17.68
CA LEU A 10 16.25 22.52 16.66
C LEU A 10 15.09 21.63 16.24
N GLN A 11 13.87 22.13 16.40
CA GLN A 11 12.65 21.51 15.83
C GLN A 11 12.47 22.02 14.40
N LEU A 12 12.39 21.11 13.45
CA LEU A 12 12.14 21.41 12.03
C LEU A 12 10.64 21.37 11.75
N PRO A 13 10.12 22.21 10.82
CA PRO A 13 8.75 22.08 10.34
C PRO A 13 8.52 20.72 9.65
N GLU A 14 7.31 20.17 9.77
CA GLU A 14 6.93 18.90 9.13
C GLU A 14 6.93 18.97 7.59
N THR A 15 6.98 20.17 7.03
CA THR A 15 7.10 20.43 5.59
C THR A 15 8.52 20.24 5.05
N VAL A 16 9.50 20.00 5.91
CA VAL A 16 10.90 19.79 5.50
C VAL A 16 11.06 18.37 4.93
N ALA A 17 11.58 18.26 3.71
CA ALA A 17 12.02 17.02 3.11
C ALA A 17 13.53 16.82 3.31
N PHE A 18 13.93 15.58 3.57
CA PHE A 18 15.35 15.21 3.69
C PHE A 18 15.81 14.54 2.41
N VAL A 19 16.80 15.13 1.74
CA VAL A 19 17.45 14.57 0.56
C VAL A 19 18.92 14.33 0.90
N ALA A 20 19.45 13.16 0.54
CA ALA A 20 20.84 12.82 0.70
C ALA A 20 21.42 12.36 -0.65
N ALA A 21 22.59 12.84 -1.01
CA ALA A 21 23.36 12.34 -2.15
C ALA A 21 24.63 11.67 -1.61
N ALA A 22 24.91 10.46 -2.08
CA ALA A 22 26.09 9.70 -1.68
C ALA A 22 26.62 8.90 -2.87
N ASN A 23 27.93 8.71 -2.90
CA ASN A 23 28.53 7.75 -3.83
C ASN A 23 28.24 6.31 -3.39
N PRO A 24 28.15 5.34 -4.33
CA PRO A 24 28.10 3.93 -3.99
C PRO A 24 29.29 3.52 -3.09
N SER A 25 29.07 2.56 -2.20
CA SER A 25 30.05 2.16 -1.19
C SER A 25 31.37 1.64 -1.76
N ASP A 26 31.35 1.08 -2.97
CA ASP A 26 32.52 0.60 -3.70
C ASP A 26 33.38 1.74 -4.30
N VAL A 27 32.81 2.93 -4.43
CA VAL A 27 33.48 4.14 -4.96
C VAL A 27 33.78 5.16 -3.85
N ALA A 28 33.09 5.07 -2.72
CA ALA A 28 33.24 6.00 -1.62
C ALA A 28 34.59 5.81 -0.89
N ALA A 29 35.42 6.86 -0.82
CA ALA A 29 36.75 6.82 -0.21
C ALA A 29 36.79 6.41 1.29
N ALA A 30 35.65 6.45 1.98
CA ALA A 30 35.51 6.10 3.39
C ALA A 30 34.58 4.88 3.65
N GLY A 31 34.00 4.27 2.63
CA GLY A 31 33.19 3.03 2.74
C GLY A 31 32.04 3.08 3.74
N TRP A 32 31.46 4.24 3.99
CA TRP A 32 30.37 4.38 4.97
C TRP A 32 29.06 3.84 4.40
N GLU A 33 28.65 2.70 4.92
CA GLU A 33 27.33 2.14 4.64
C GLU A 33 26.31 2.73 5.61
N LEU A 34 25.11 3.02 5.09
CA LEU A 34 24.00 3.41 5.95
C LEU A 34 23.61 2.23 6.85
N ALA A 35 23.47 2.49 8.14
CA ALA A 35 22.88 1.50 9.03
C ALA A 35 21.43 1.19 8.59
N ALA A 36 21.02 -0.08 8.65
CA ALA A 36 19.69 -0.53 8.22
C ALA A 36 18.52 0.32 8.77
N PRO A 37 18.50 0.75 10.05
CA PRO A 37 17.46 1.65 10.54
C PRO A 37 17.42 3.00 9.83
N THR A 38 18.54 3.52 9.38
CA THR A 38 18.62 4.78 8.62
C THR A 38 18.23 4.53 7.16
N ALA A 39 18.78 3.49 6.54
CA ALA A 39 18.48 3.13 5.15
C ALA A 39 16.98 2.97 4.92
N SER A 40 16.26 2.27 5.80
CA SER A 40 14.80 2.05 5.69
C SER A 40 13.95 3.33 5.85
N ARG A 41 14.54 4.49 6.08
CA ARG A 41 13.87 5.79 6.16
C ARG A 41 13.98 6.61 4.89
N PHE A 42 14.78 6.15 3.92
CA PHE A 42 14.96 6.78 2.62
C PHE A 42 14.34 5.94 1.51
N ILE A 43 13.99 6.61 0.43
CA ILE A 43 13.78 6.00 -0.88
C ILE A 43 15.12 6.08 -1.60
N HIS A 44 15.62 4.94 -2.04
CA HIS A 44 16.93 4.83 -2.69
C HIS A 44 16.76 4.90 -4.20
N LEU A 45 17.36 5.89 -4.82
CA LEU A 45 17.34 6.07 -6.28
C LEU A 45 18.79 6.10 -6.79
N ASP A 46 19.07 5.29 -7.79
CA ASP A 46 20.33 5.36 -8.49
C ASP A 46 20.27 6.51 -9.52
N TRP A 47 21.18 7.46 -9.35
CA TRP A 47 21.24 8.64 -10.19
C TRP A 47 22.32 8.46 -11.24
N ALA A 48 21.92 8.49 -12.52
CA ALA A 48 22.82 8.59 -13.65
C ALA A 48 22.66 9.98 -14.29
N LEU A 49 23.76 10.68 -14.51
CA LEU A 49 23.75 11.95 -15.17
C LEU A 49 23.87 11.72 -16.69
N PRO A 50 22.81 12.00 -17.49
CA PRO A 50 22.89 11.90 -18.95
C PRO A 50 23.89 12.92 -19.50
N LEU A 51 24.77 12.45 -20.40
CA LEU A 51 25.82 13.30 -21.01
C LEU A 51 25.22 14.52 -21.70
N GLU A 52 24.13 14.33 -22.41
CA GLU A 52 23.42 15.39 -23.15
C GLU A 52 22.95 16.49 -22.21
N VAL A 53 22.30 16.12 -21.11
CA VAL A 53 21.79 17.09 -20.11
C VAL A 53 22.94 17.85 -19.46
N TYR A 54 24.03 17.14 -19.16
CA TYR A 54 25.21 17.77 -18.56
C TYR A 54 25.90 18.73 -19.53
N SER A 55 26.09 18.31 -20.78
CA SER A 55 26.74 19.12 -21.82
C SER A 55 25.93 20.36 -22.16
N GLU A 56 24.61 20.24 -22.28
CA GLU A 56 23.70 21.36 -22.50
C GLU A 56 23.73 22.33 -21.32
N GLY A 57 23.71 21.83 -20.09
CA GLY A 57 23.82 22.64 -18.88
C GLY A 57 25.11 23.44 -18.81
N LEU A 58 26.25 22.83 -19.20
CA LEU A 58 27.55 23.49 -19.26
C LEU A 58 27.58 24.64 -20.28
N VAL A 59 27.02 24.40 -21.46
CA VAL A 59 27.06 25.37 -22.57
C VAL A 59 26.05 26.51 -22.38
N SER A 60 24.84 26.16 -21.94
CA SER A 60 23.74 27.15 -21.84
C SER A 60 23.64 27.83 -20.47
N GLY A 61 24.28 27.26 -19.45
CA GLY A 61 24.09 27.67 -18.05
C GLY A 61 22.70 27.36 -17.50
N ARG A 62 21.89 26.58 -18.23
CA ARG A 62 20.53 26.22 -17.84
C ARG A 62 20.49 24.77 -17.40
N TRP A 63 19.96 24.53 -16.21
CA TRP A 63 19.77 23.20 -15.65
C TRP A 63 18.27 22.88 -15.57
N PRO A 64 17.88 21.60 -15.68
CA PRO A 64 16.50 21.19 -15.50
C PRO A 64 15.95 21.67 -14.15
N SER A 65 14.80 22.31 -14.19
CA SER A 65 14.08 22.67 -12.96
C SER A 65 13.19 21.50 -12.53
N LEU A 66 13.09 21.29 -11.22
CA LEU A 66 12.16 20.32 -10.68
C LEU A 66 10.75 20.92 -10.70
N PRO A 67 9.76 20.24 -11.34
CA PRO A 67 8.38 20.67 -11.24
C PRO A 67 7.88 20.49 -9.81
N VAL A 68 7.18 21.48 -9.29
CA VAL A 68 6.45 21.37 -8.03
C VAL A 68 5.03 20.91 -8.33
N HIS A 69 4.64 19.79 -7.76
CA HIS A 69 3.29 19.25 -7.92
C HIS A 69 2.52 19.42 -6.61
N GLU A 70 1.31 19.97 -6.70
CA GLU A 70 0.35 19.90 -5.61
C GLU A 70 -0.20 18.48 -5.50
N VAL A 71 -0.79 18.14 -4.33
CA VAL A 71 -1.44 16.85 -4.15
C VAL A 71 -2.62 16.73 -5.12
N PRO A 72 -2.60 15.77 -6.06
CA PRO A 72 -3.62 15.68 -7.09
C PRO A 72 -4.99 15.31 -6.50
N LEU A 73 -6.06 15.79 -7.17
CA LEU A 73 -7.42 15.35 -6.84
C LEU A 73 -7.54 13.82 -6.93
N GLY A 74 -8.21 13.21 -5.95
CA GLY A 74 -8.40 11.76 -5.90
C GLY A 74 -7.20 10.97 -5.37
N TYR A 75 -6.14 11.64 -4.90
CA TYR A 75 -4.98 10.97 -4.28
C TYR A 75 -5.37 10.04 -3.14
N ASP A 76 -6.25 10.48 -2.22
CA ASP A 76 -6.64 9.66 -1.07
C ASP A 76 -7.36 8.37 -1.48
N ARG A 77 -8.17 8.42 -2.54
CA ARG A 77 -8.79 7.21 -3.11
C ARG A 77 -7.72 6.27 -3.66
N ARG A 78 -6.80 6.79 -4.48
CA ARG A 78 -5.71 5.98 -5.05
C ARG A 78 -4.79 5.41 -3.97
N LEU A 79 -4.51 6.20 -2.91
CA LEU A 79 -3.72 5.71 -1.78
C LEU A 79 -4.42 4.54 -1.08
N ALA A 80 -5.73 4.62 -0.86
CA ALA A 80 -6.49 3.52 -0.29
C ALA A 80 -6.41 2.25 -1.17
N ASP A 81 -6.53 2.40 -2.48
CA ASP A 81 -6.43 1.30 -3.44
C ASP A 81 -5.02 0.67 -3.42
N GLU A 82 -3.95 1.49 -3.41
CA GLU A 82 -2.57 0.99 -3.32
C GLU A 82 -2.28 0.30 -1.97
N LEU A 83 -2.80 0.82 -0.86
CA LEU A 83 -2.66 0.17 0.44
C LEU A 83 -3.35 -1.19 0.48
N VAL A 84 -4.50 -1.33 -0.19
CA VAL A 84 -5.20 -2.61 -0.33
C VAL A 84 -4.38 -3.60 -1.17
N LEU A 85 -3.78 -3.15 -2.27
CA LEU A 85 -2.89 -3.99 -3.09
C LEU A 85 -1.66 -4.46 -2.29
N VAL A 86 -1.00 -3.57 -1.56
CA VAL A 86 0.13 -3.93 -0.69
C VAL A 86 -0.30 -4.94 0.38
N ALA A 87 -1.44 -4.71 1.05
CA ALA A 87 -1.96 -5.65 2.05
C ALA A 87 -2.27 -7.03 1.46
N GLY A 88 -2.84 -7.07 0.26
CA GLY A 88 -3.11 -8.32 -0.47
C GLY A 88 -1.84 -9.07 -0.85
N PHE A 89 -0.84 -8.36 -1.36
CA PHE A 89 0.47 -8.94 -1.68
C PHE A 89 1.14 -9.53 -0.44
N LEU A 90 1.19 -8.78 0.64
CA LEU A 90 1.82 -9.22 1.89
C LEU A 90 1.08 -10.41 2.52
N ARG A 91 -0.24 -10.50 2.34
CA ARG A 91 -0.99 -11.69 2.76
C ARG A 91 -0.63 -12.92 1.92
N ALA A 92 -0.40 -12.74 0.62
CA ALA A 92 0.03 -13.82 -0.28
C ALA A 92 1.52 -14.16 -0.14
N ARG A 93 2.32 -13.25 0.39
CA ARG A 93 3.78 -13.31 0.52
C ARG A 93 4.24 -12.76 1.87
N GLU A 94 3.82 -13.40 2.95
CA GLU A 94 4.08 -12.95 4.33
C GLU A 94 5.58 -12.74 4.61
N SER A 95 6.44 -13.56 4.00
CA SER A 95 7.90 -13.42 4.11
C SER A 95 8.42 -12.07 3.62
N GLN A 96 7.69 -11.36 2.76
CA GLN A 96 8.08 -10.05 2.22
C GLN A 96 7.67 -8.86 3.12
N LEU A 97 7.01 -9.11 4.25
CA LEU A 97 6.64 -8.04 5.18
C LEU A 97 7.88 -7.32 5.77
N SER A 98 8.92 -8.10 6.11
CA SER A 98 10.15 -7.55 6.69
C SER A 98 11.32 -8.47 6.37
N VAL A 99 12.19 -8.02 5.48
CA VAL A 99 13.38 -8.77 5.04
C VAL A 99 14.61 -7.91 5.22
N ILE A 100 15.27 -8.04 6.36
CA ILE A 100 16.54 -7.34 6.60
C ILE A 100 17.66 -8.14 5.91
N PRO A 101 18.38 -7.57 4.93
CA PRO A 101 19.46 -8.28 4.25
C PRO A 101 20.57 -8.72 5.21
N LYS A 102 21.17 -9.89 4.95
CA LYS A 102 22.31 -10.39 5.76
C LYS A 102 23.61 -9.68 5.38
N ASP A 103 23.76 -9.36 4.10
CA ASP A 103 24.88 -8.62 3.57
C ASP A 103 24.84 -7.14 4.02
N ALA A 104 26.01 -6.60 4.39
CA ALA A 104 26.14 -5.24 4.94
C ALA A 104 25.83 -4.17 3.88
N ALA A 105 26.34 -4.32 2.66
CA ALA A 105 26.08 -3.39 1.57
C ALA A 105 24.60 -3.34 1.20
N ALA A 106 23.94 -4.51 1.14
CA ALA A 106 22.50 -4.59 0.89
C ALA A 106 21.66 -3.97 2.03
N ARG A 107 22.13 -4.02 3.30
CA ARG A 107 21.46 -3.34 4.42
C ARG A 107 21.51 -1.82 4.33
N GLY A 108 22.48 -1.26 3.63
CA GLY A 108 22.61 0.17 3.37
C GLY A 108 21.68 0.69 2.26
N ARG A 109 20.95 -0.19 1.58
CA ARG A 109 20.06 0.09 0.44
C ARG A 109 18.58 -0.13 0.77
N ALA A 110 17.72 -0.16 -0.27
CA ALA A 110 16.31 -0.45 -0.14
C ALA A 110 16.04 -1.92 0.22
N PHE A 111 15.18 -2.16 1.20
CA PHE A 111 14.71 -3.50 1.57
C PHE A 111 13.31 -3.43 2.20
N PRO A 112 12.52 -4.53 2.15
CA PRO A 112 11.16 -4.56 2.65
C PRO A 112 11.09 -4.38 4.16
N THR A 113 10.25 -3.46 4.61
CA THR A 113 9.78 -3.28 5.99
C THR A 113 8.36 -2.73 5.96
N PRO A 114 7.58 -2.80 7.05
CA PRO A 114 6.26 -2.16 7.11
C PRO A 114 6.29 -0.68 6.73
N ARG A 115 7.37 0.04 7.07
CA ARG A 115 7.55 1.46 6.72
C ARG A 115 7.77 1.65 5.23
N THR A 116 8.68 0.89 4.63
CA THR A 116 9.04 1.05 3.22
C THR A 116 7.89 0.60 2.30
N TRP A 117 7.07 -0.35 2.70
CA TRP A 117 5.81 -0.68 2.02
C TRP A 117 4.80 0.47 2.06
N SER A 118 4.68 1.17 3.21
CA SER A 118 3.83 2.36 3.29
C SER A 118 4.34 3.50 2.40
N TYR A 119 5.64 3.65 2.27
CA TYR A 119 6.25 4.62 1.33
C TYR A 119 5.97 4.24 -0.12
N ALA A 120 6.17 2.97 -0.50
CA ALA A 120 5.88 2.48 -1.84
C ALA A 120 4.42 2.77 -2.24
N ALA A 121 3.45 2.43 -1.38
CA ALA A 121 2.04 2.70 -1.63
C ALA A 121 1.76 4.19 -1.87
N ARG A 122 2.28 5.08 -1.01
CA ARG A 122 2.08 6.53 -1.11
C ARG A 122 2.69 7.12 -2.39
N LEU A 123 3.90 6.70 -2.73
CA LEU A 123 4.60 7.19 -3.92
C LEU A 123 3.92 6.71 -5.21
N VAL A 124 3.50 5.44 -5.26
CA VAL A 124 2.80 4.91 -6.43
C VAL A 124 1.42 5.55 -6.59
N ALA A 125 0.68 5.75 -5.50
CA ALA A 125 -0.60 6.46 -5.54
C ALA A 125 -0.45 7.89 -6.10
N PHE A 126 0.58 8.61 -5.65
CA PHE A 126 0.89 9.95 -6.15
C PHE A 126 1.28 9.93 -7.63
N ALA A 127 2.20 9.05 -8.00
CA ALA A 127 2.69 8.87 -9.37
C ALA A 127 1.55 8.50 -10.34
N LYS A 128 0.67 7.57 -9.96
CA LYS A 128 -0.53 7.21 -10.74
C LYS A 128 -1.50 8.39 -10.86
N SER A 129 -1.62 9.22 -9.83
CA SER A 129 -2.48 10.41 -9.87
C SER A 129 -1.96 11.49 -10.83
N LEU A 130 -0.66 11.53 -11.06
CA LEU A 130 -0.01 12.40 -12.06
C LEU A 130 0.04 11.79 -13.47
N GLY A 131 -0.34 10.52 -13.63
CA GLY A 131 -0.30 9.83 -14.92
C GLY A 131 1.13 9.58 -15.44
N VAL A 132 2.12 9.44 -14.53
CA VAL A 132 3.50 9.16 -14.94
C VAL A 132 3.67 7.72 -15.44
N SER A 133 4.76 7.44 -16.14
CA SER A 133 4.98 6.16 -16.79
C SER A 133 5.13 4.98 -15.81
N PRO A 134 4.83 3.75 -16.23
CA PRO A 134 5.03 2.55 -15.41
C PRO A 134 6.48 2.36 -14.95
N GLU A 135 7.45 2.87 -15.70
CA GLU A 135 8.86 2.82 -15.34
C GLU A 135 9.15 3.65 -14.07
N VAL A 136 8.54 4.84 -13.95
CA VAL A 136 8.64 5.64 -12.74
C VAL A 136 8.01 4.90 -11.55
N HIS A 137 6.86 4.24 -11.73
CA HIS A 137 6.28 3.39 -10.68
C HIS A 137 7.26 2.32 -10.22
N ARG A 138 7.92 1.64 -11.18
CA ARG A 138 8.93 0.63 -10.87
C ARG A 138 10.09 1.21 -10.05
N LEU A 139 10.63 2.34 -10.46
CA LEU A 139 11.73 3.00 -9.75
C LEU A 139 11.35 3.38 -8.32
N LEU A 140 10.15 3.91 -8.11
CA LEU A 140 9.67 4.29 -6.78
C LEU A 140 9.49 3.10 -5.84
N VAL A 141 8.90 2.00 -6.36
CA VAL A 141 8.75 0.76 -5.56
C VAL A 141 10.10 0.13 -5.28
N ALA A 142 10.98 0.03 -6.29
CA ALA A 142 12.33 -0.52 -6.15
C ALA A 142 13.16 0.29 -5.14
N GLY A 143 13.07 1.61 -5.20
CA GLY A 143 13.73 2.50 -4.25
C GLY A 143 13.22 2.37 -2.81
N ALA A 144 12.02 1.83 -2.62
CA ALA A 144 11.45 1.57 -1.30
C ALA A 144 11.78 0.17 -0.77
N VAL A 145 11.59 -0.89 -1.59
CA VAL A 145 11.62 -2.29 -1.12
C VAL A 145 12.70 -3.15 -1.80
N GLY A 146 13.49 -2.58 -2.70
CA GLY A 146 14.50 -3.28 -3.49
C GLY A 146 13.94 -3.86 -4.80
N ASP A 147 14.81 -4.02 -5.82
CA ASP A 147 14.42 -4.35 -7.20
C ASP A 147 13.70 -5.70 -7.32
N ALA A 148 14.21 -6.75 -6.70
CA ALA A 148 13.64 -8.09 -6.81
C ALA A 148 12.22 -8.15 -6.25
N VAL A 149 12.00 -7.55 -5.07
CA VAL A 149 10.70 -7.51 -4.41
C VAL A 149 9.74 -6.57 -5.14
N ALA A 150 10.24 -5.46 -5.65
CA ALA A 150 9.47 -4.54 -6.48
C ALA A 150 8.93 -5.22 -7.74
N HIS A 151 9.78 -5.99 -8.43
CA HIS A 151 9.38 -6.75 -9.62
C HIS A 151 8.29 -7.78 -9.29
N GLU A 152 8.46 -8.54 -8.21
CA GLU A 152 7.46 -9.53 -7.77
C GLU A 152 6.12 -8.85 -7.43
N TYR A 153 6.15 -7.75 -6.67
CA TYR A 153 4.95 -6.99 -6.31
C TYR A 153 4.23 -6.41 -7.53
N LEU A 154 4.95 -5.75 -8.43
CA LEU A 154 4.35 -5.12 -9.60
C LEU A 154 3.77 -6.14 -10.57
N THR A 155 4.44 -7.28 -10.75
CA THR A 155 3.92 -8.40 -11.56
C THR A 155 2.66 -8.97 -10.94
N TRP A 156 2.67 -9.19 -9.62
CA TRP A 156 1.49 -9.68 -8.90
C TRP A 156 0.34 -8.67 -8.97
N SER A 157 0.60 -7.38 -8.74
CA SER A 157 -0.43 -6.34 -8.73
C SER A 157 -1.05 -6.13 -10.11
N ALA A 158 -0.26 -6.20 -11.18
CA ALA A 158 -0.76 -6.11 -12.56
C ALA A 158 -1.69 -7.28 -12.94
N ALA A 159 -1.52 -8.44 -12.29
CA ALA A 159 -2.38 -9.60 -12.49
C ALA A 159 -3.71 -9.51 -11.69
N GLN A 160 -3.89 -8.48 -10.86
CA GLN A 160 -5.11 -8.26 -10.09
C GLN A 160 -6.11 -7.45 -10.94
N ASP A 161 -6.87 -8.14 -11.79
CA ASP A 161 -8.03 -7.54 -12.49
C ASP A 161 -9.19 -7.43 -11.49
N LEU A 162 -9.24 -6.33 -10.73
CA LEU A 162 -10.19 -6.13 -9.64
C LEU A 162 -11.47 -5.45 -10.14
N PRO A 163 -12.65 -5.95 -9.77
CA PRO A 163 -13.91 -5.26 -10.05
C PRO A 163 -13.99 -3.94 -9.25
N ASP A 164 -14.65 -2.94 -9.82
CA ASP A 164 -14.88 -1.66 -9.13
C ASP A 164 -15.74 -1.90 -7.88
N PRO A 165 -15.27 -1.53 -6.69
CA PRO A 165 -16.01 -1.69 -5.44
C PRO A 165 -17.34 -0.94 -5.43
N GLU A 166 -17.47 0.17 -6.15
CA GLU A 166 -18.73 0.92 -6.23
C GLU A 166 -19.79 0.15 -7.03
N VAL A 167 -19.38 -0.56 -8.09
CA VAL A 167 -20.27 -1.44 -8.86
C VAL A 167 -20.74 -2.60 -7.99
N LEU A 168 -19.83 -3.21 -7.23
CA LEU A 168 -20.19 -4.32 -6.32
C LEU A 168 -21.15 -3.87 -5.21
N LEU A 169 -20.94 -2.68 -4.65
CA LEU A 169 -21.81 -2.12 -3.60
C LEU A 169 -23.18 -1.73 -4.14
N ALA A 170 -23.26 -1.30 -5.39
CA ALA A 170 -24.54 -0.93 -6.03
C ALA A 170 -25.41 -2.14 -6.37
N ASP A 171 -24.80 -3.28 -6.74
CA ASP A 171 -25.52 -4.50 -7.10
C ASP A 171 -24.83 -5.75 -6.54
N VAL A 172 -25.18 -6.12 -5.32
CA VAL A 172 -24.66 -7.30 -4.63
C VAL A 172 -25.09 -8.60 -5.32
N GLU A 173 -26.27 -8.63 -5.93
CA GLU A 173 -26.83 -9.84 -6.56
C GLU A 173 -26.13 -10.17 -7.89
N ALA A 174 -25.61 -9.16 -8.59
CA ALA A 174 -24.82 -9.36 -9.80
C ALA A 174 -23.37 -9.76 -9.50
N ALA A 175 -22.90 -9.63 -8.25
CA ALA A 175 -21.54 -9.98 -7.86
C ALA A 175 -21.31 -11.49 -7.90
N SER A 176 -20.12 -11.91 -8.36
CA SER A 176 -19.71 -13.32 -8.35
C SER A 176 -18.25 -13.46 -7.91
N PHE A 177 -18.02 -14.40 -6.99
CA PHE A 177 -16.69 -14.79 -6.51
C PHE A 177 -16.34 -16.24 -6.91
N THR A 178 -17.18 -16.87 -7.71
CA THR A 178 -16.99 -18.27 -8.14
C THR A 178 -15.71 -18.43 -8.96
N GLY A 179 -14.85 -19.35 -8.55
CA GLY A 179 -13.56 -19.60 -9.21
C GLY A 179 -12.50 -18.54 -8.96
N MET A 180 -12.80 -17.49 -8.16
CA MET A 180 -11.85 -16.45 -7.83
C MET A 180 -10.82 -16.98 -6.82
N ARG A 181 -9.53 -16.67 -7.05
CA ARG A 181 -8.44 -17.05 -6.12
C ARG A 181 -8.58 -16.31 -4.79
N ALA A 182 -8.16 -16.91 -3.69
CA ALA A 182 -8.30 -16.39 -2.33
C ALA A 182 -7.64 -15.01 -2.14
N ASP A 183 -6.48 -14.77 -2.74
CA ASP A 183 -5.79 -13.47 -2.71
C ASP A 183 -6.60 -12.37 -3.43
N ARG A 184 -7.19 -12.70 -4.58
CA ARG A 184 -8.06 -11.78 -5.33
C ARG A 184 -9.37 -11.50 -4.57
N VAL A 185 -10.00 -12.52 -3.97
CA VAL A 185 -11.18 -12.34 -3.10
C VAL A 185 -10.86 -11.38 -1.95
N PHE A 186 -9.73 -11.58 -1.29
CA PHE A 186 -9.31 -10.72 -0.18
C PHE A 186 -9.15 -9.26 -0.63
N VAL A 187 -8.41 -9.01 -1.71
CA VAL A 187 -8.17 -7.64 -2.22
C VAL A 187 -9.49 -6.99 -2.65
N THR A 188 -10.36 -7.71 -3.36
CA THR A 188 -11.68 -7.23 -3.77
C THR A 188 -12.53 -6.80 -2.55
N LEU A 189 -12.61 -7.64 -1.52
CA LEU A 189 -13.37 -7.31 -0.32
C LEU A 189 -12.74 -6.16 0.49
N GLN A 190 -11.41 -6.06 0.51
CA GLN A 190 -10.72 -4.93 1.14
C GLN A 190 -10.97 -3.61 0.38
N SER A 191 -11.06 -3.64 -0.95
CA SER A 191 -11.45 -2.46 -1.75
C SER A 191 -12.88 -2.03 -1.42
N VAL A 192 -13.80 -2.98 -1.28
CA VAL A 192 -15.18 -2.71 -0.81
C VAL A 192 -15.17 -2.10 0.59
N HIS A 193 -14.41 -2.66 1.54
CA HIS A 193 -14.27 -2.10 2.89
C HIS A 193 -13.72 -0.67 2.86
N ALA A 194 -12.68 -0.42 2.06
CA ALA A 194 -12.11 0.91 1.91
C ALA A 194 -13.12 1.91 1.31
N ALA A 195 -13.93 1.49 0.34
CA ALA A 195 -14.98 2.31 -0.24
C ALA A 195 -16.07 2.67 0.79
N VAL A 196 -16.52 1.71 1.59
CA VAL A 196 -17.49 1.94 2.68
C VAL A 196 -16.90 2.83 3.76
N SER A 197 -15.64 2.66 4.12
CA SER A 197 -14.99 3.48 5.17
C SER A 197 -14.85 4.96 4.79
N ARG A 198 -14.78 5.27 3.49
CA ARG A 198 -14.73 6.66 2.98
C ARG A 198 -16.11 7.32 2.96
N ASP A 199 -17.13 6.55 2.66
CA ASP A 199 -18.52 7.00 2.57
C ASP A 199 -19.42 5.94 3.23
N THR A 200 -19.61 6.08 4.54
CA THR A 200 -20.31 5.11 5.37
C THR A 200 -21.79 5.45 5.45
N THR A 201 -22.63 4.69 4.73
CA THR A 201 -24.07 4.72 4.89
C THR A 201 -24.60 3.35 5.33
N PRO A 202 -25.79 3.26 5.95
CA PRO A 202 -26.39 1.99 6.34
C PRO A 202 -26.46 0.98 5.18
N ASP A 203 -26.94 1.42 4.01
CA ASP A 203 -27.11 0.54 2.85
C ASP A 203 -25.78 0.02 2.30
N ARG A 204 -24.76 0.89 2.19
CA ARG A 204 -23.43 0.50 1.74
C ARG A 204 -22.76 -0.46 2.73
N TRP A 205 -22.92 -0.24 4.03
CA TRP A 205 -22.40 -1.14 5.05
C TRP A 205 -23.07 -2.51 4.98
N VAL A 206 -24.41 -2.57 4.84
CA VAL A 206 -25.17 -3.81 4.66
C VAL A 206 -24.72 -4.54 3.38
N ALA A 207 -24.59 -3.82 2.27
CA ALA A 207 -24.10 -4.38 1.01
C ALA A 207 -22.70 -5.01 1.16
N ALA A 208 -21.79 -4.33 1.85
CA ALA A 208 -20.43 -4.86 2.09
C ALA A 208 -20.44 -6.15 2.94
N VAL A 209 -21.29 -6.23 3.98
CA VAL A 209 -21.45 -7.46 4.77
C VAL A 209 -22.02 -8.60 3.93
N ARG A 210 -23.01 -8.32 3.07
CA ARG A 210 -23.59 -9.31 2.14
C ARG A 210 -22.58 -9.78 1.10
N LEU A 211 -21.74 -8.88 0.56
CA LEU A 211 -20.64 -9.24 -0.35
C LEU A 211 -19.62 -10.18 0.33
N CYS A 212 -19.25 -9.89 1.59
CA CYS A 212 -18.38 -10.78 2.36
C CYS A 212 -19.00 -12.18 2.53
N ALA A 213 -20.31 -12.25 2.83
CA ALA A 213 -21.01 -13.51 2.99
C ALA A 213 -21.13 -14.27 1.66
N LEU A 214 -21.37 -13.57 0.56
CA LEU A 214 -21.40 -14.14 -0.78
C LEU A 214 -20.05 -14.73 -1.16
N ALA A 215 -18.96 -14.00 -0.94
CA ALA A 215 -17.60 -14.47 -1.18
C ALA A 215 -17.25 -15.71 -0.34
N ALA A 216 -17.67 -15.74 0.94
CA ALA A 216 -17.47 -16.88 1.82
C ALA A 216 -18.21 -18.15 1.32
N ARG A 217 -19.38 -17.99 0.74
CA ARG A 217 -20.18 -19.11 0.17
C ARG A 217 -19.66 -19.59 -1.18
N GLN A 218 -19.23 -18.66 -2.05
CA GLN A 218 -18.88 -18.99 -3.44
C GLN A 218 -17.40 -19.34 -3.63
N ALA A 219 -16.50 -18.83 -2.79
CA ALA A 219 -15.08 -19.04 -2.92
C ALA A 219 -14.45 -19.62 -1.63
N SER A 220 -14.24 -18.80 -0.60
CA SER A 220 -13.61 -19.22 0.64
C SER A 220 -13.96 -18.28 1.80
N LEU A 221 -14.09 -18.85 3.00
CA LEU A 221 -14.35 -18.10 4.23
C LEU A 221 -13.15 -17.27 4.66
N ASP A 222 -11.93 -17.81 4.56
CA ASP A 222 -10.70 -17.22 5.12
C ASP A 222 -10.40 -15.78 4.66
N PRO A 223 -10.48 -15.44 3.36
CA PRO A 223 -10.21 -14.08 2.93
C PRO A 223 -11.28 -13.08 3.37
N ALA A 224 -12.52 -13.53 3.64
CA ALA A 224 -13.62 -12.67 4.04
C ALA A 224 -13.65 -12.36 5.54
N VAL A 225 -13.15 -13.27 6.40
CA VAL A 225 -13.16 -13.11 7.87
C VAL A 225 -12.49 -11.81 8.33
N PRO A 226 -11.28 -11.44 7.91
CA PRO A 226 -10.64 -10.19 8.35
C PRO A 226 -11.45 -8.96 7.96
N VAL A 227 -12.07 -8.99 6.79
CA VAL A 227 -12.86 -7.86 6.27
C VAL A 227 -14.15 -7.69 7.06
N VAL A 228 -14.89 -8.76 7.28
CA VAL A 228 -16.12 -8.71 8.09
C VAL A 228 -15.84 -8.28 9.52
N ARG A 229 -14.72 -8.75 10.10
CA ARG A 229 -14.29 -8.26 11.43
C ARG A 229 -14.02 -6.76 11.46
N SER A 230 -13.43 -6.22 10.40
CA SER A 230 -13.19 -4.77 10.29
C SER A 230 -14.48 -3.98 10.13
N LEU A 231 -15.44 -4.48 9.33
CA LEU A 231 -16.76 -3.87 9.16
C LEU A 231 -17.58 -3.82 10.45
N LEU A 232 -17.39 -4.82 11.34
CA LEU A 232 -18.10 -4.90 12.63
C LEU A 232 -17.46 -4.06 13.75
N ARG A 233 -16.28 -3.47 13.52
CA ARG A 233 -15.62 -2.63 14.53
C ARG A 233 -16.44 -1.38 14.82
N ALA A 234 -16.37 -0.91 16.06
CA ALA A 234 -16.94 0.37 16.46
C ALA A 234 -16.40 1.52 15.59
N GLY A 235 -17.29 2.38 15.15
CA GLY A 235 -16.96 3.52 14.25
C GLY A 235 -17.02 3.20 12.76
N VAL A 236 -17.11 1.92 12.36
CA VAL A 236 -17.31 1.53 10.95
C VAL A 236 -18.77 1.15 10.69
N ARG A 237 -19.42 0.48 11.63
CA ARG A 237 -20.85 0.17 11.54
C ARG A 237 -21.66 1.43 11.87
N PRO A 238 -22.56 1.88 10.97
CA PRO A 238 -23.47 3.00 11.26
C PRO A 238 -24.39 2.68 12.45
N GLU A 239 -24.60 3.66 13.31
CA GLU A 239 -25.44 3.50 14.49
C GLU A 239 -26.88 3.11 14.11
N GLY A 240 -27.47 2.18 14.87
CA GLY A 240 -28.83 1.69 14.59
C GLY A 240 -28.97 0.76 13.39
N THR A 241 -27.93 0.53 12.59
CA THR A 241 -28.01 -0.37 11.44
C THR A 241 -28.10 -1.84 11.88
N PRO A 242 -29.14 -2.60 11.48
CA PRO A 242 -29.23 -4.01 11.82
C PRO A 242 -28.14 -4.82 11.11
N VAL A 243 -27.63 -5.86 11.78
CA VAL A 243 -26.67 -6.78 11.15
C VAL A 243 -27.46 -7.73 10.23
N PRO A 244 -27.08 -7.84 8.95
CA PRO A 244 -27.76 -8.78 8.03
C PRO A 244 -27.65 -10.23 8.50
N GLY A 245 -28.71 -11.03 8.27
CA GLY A 245 -28.73 -12.46 8.61
C GLY A 245 -27.62 -13.27 7.91
N ASP A 246 -27.14 -12.77 6.76
CA ASP A 246 -26.02 -13.35 6.00
C ASP A 246 -24.73 -13.51 6.82
N ILE A 247 -24.56 -12.72 7.88
CA ILE A 247 -23.39 -12.78 8.77
C ILE A 247 -23.26 -14.13 9.48
N SER A 248 -24.33 -14.90 9.57
CA SER A 248 -24.35 -16.23 10.21
C SER A 248 -23.30 -17.18 9.65
N VAL A 249 -22.89 -17.02 8.38
CA VAL A 249 -21.81 -17.81 7.77
C VAL A 249 -20.47 -17.65 8.53
N PHE A 250 -20.29 -16.51 9.19
CA PHE A 250 -19.08 -16.20 9.97
C PHE A 250 -19.21 -16.51 11.47
N ALA A 251 -20.36 -17.01 11.93
CA ALA A 251 -20.64 -17.19 13.36
C ALA A 251 -19.52 -17.92 14.13
N PRO A 252 -18.94 -19.04 13.64
CA PRO A 252 -17.84 -19.69 14.35
C PRO A 252 -16.58 -18.81 14.47
N ALA A 253 -16.19 -18.12 13.40
CA ALA A 253 -15.01 -17.26 13.38
C ALA A 253 -15.17 -15.98 14.21
N LEU A 254 -16.38 -15.44 14.27
CA LEU A 254 -16.71 -14.23 15.04
C LEU A 254 -16.85 -14.54 16.53
N ALA A 255 -17.38 -15.72 16.88
CA ALA A 255 -17.44 -16.19 18.27
C ALA A 255 -16.04 -16.36 18.87
N LEU A 256 -15.11 -16.99 18.14
CA LEU A 256 -13.71 -17.12 18.54
C LEU A 256 -13.01 -15.76 18.71
N ALA A 257 -13.46 -14.72 18.00
CA ALA A 257 -12.95 -13.36 18.11
C ALA A 257 -13.65 -12.50 19.18
N GLY A 258 -14.63 -13.05 19.92
CA GLY A 258 -15.40 -12.33 20.94
C GLY A 258 -16.34 -11.23 20.36
N LEU A 259 -16.65 -11.30 19.05
CA LEU A 259 -17.50 -10.33 18.36
C LEU A 259 -18.98 -10.74 18.29
N LEU A 260 -19.29 -11.97 18.64
CA LEU A 260 -20.65 -12.48 18.85
C LEU A 260 -20.71 -13.18 20.21
N PRO A 261 -21.85 -13.12 20.91
CA PRO A 261 -22.05 -13.93 22.09
C PRO A 261 -21.91 -15.40 21.71
N THR A 262 -21.10 -16.16 22.45
CA THR A 262 -21.06 -17.62 22.32
C THR A 262 -22.46 -18.15 22.57
N ALA A 263 -23.05 -18.84 21.60
CA ALA A 263 -24.29 -19.55 21.80
C ALA A 263 -24.02 -20.55 22.95
N ARG A 264 -24.77 -20.38 24.05
CA ARG A 264 -24.83 -21.34 25.15
C ARG A 264 -25.65 -22.52 24.75
#